data_9e6663339dacda95d28307d5a334b4ab
#
_entry.id   9e6663339dacda95d28307d5a334b4ab
#
_cell.length_a   1.000
_cell.length_b   1.000
_cell.length_c   1.000
_cell.angle_alpha   90.00
_cell.angle_beta   90.00
_cell.angle_gamma   90.00
#
_symmetry.space_group_name_H-M   'P 1'
#
loop_
_entity.id
_entity.type
_entity.pdbx_description
1 polymer ?
#
loop_
_entity_poly.entity_id
_entity_poly.type
_entity_poly.pdbx_seq_one_letter_code
_entity_poly.pdbx_strand_id
1 'polypeptide(L)'
;MRSGSLAALVSLLLVAPLGAGLRGQGRGQDTRPGIAVLPFDNSGSYGQEKENFEALEKGIAGMMISELAANPQARVVEREQIEKLLAEQSLGASGKVTPETAAKIGKLVGARYVITGTFIDFYGDFRLDARIVNVETSEIVKVESDATQCEHLFDVIRNVATRLMKDANLPPLPKQAADQRLSRQVPTEALTFYSKALLYQDRGQRDKAVEMYQKALAVFPEYAEAQQGLQRVKPS
;
A
#
# COMPACT_ATOMS: atom_id res chain seq x y z
N MET A 1 85.86 -16.69 44.91
CA MET A 1 86.15 -16.91 43.46
C MET A 1 84.92 -17.27 42.76
N ARG A 2 84.64 -16.60 41.63
CA ARG A 2 83.59 -16.83 40.63
C ARG A 2 82.17 -16.46 40.96
N SER A 3 81.86 -15.28 40.65
CA SER A 3 80.76 -14.58 40.11
C SER A 3 79.95 -15.38 39.06
N GLY A 4 78.69 -15.33 39.16
CA GLY A 4 77.72 -15.77 38.18
C GLY A 4 76.52 -14.86 38.15
N SER A 5 76.49 -13.93 37.23
CA SER A 5 75.39 -12.99 36.96
C SER A 5 74.27 -13.74 36.29
N LEU A 6 73.07 -13.68 36.87
CA LEU A 6 71.80 -14.03 36.20
C LEU A 6 71.17 -12.78 35.61
N ALA A 7 71.13 -12.73 34.32
CA ALA A 7 70.40 -11.69 33.58
C ALA A 7 68.89 -12.10 33.51
N ALA A 8 68.07 -11.26 34.09
CA ALA A 8 66.61 -11.44 33.99
C ALA A 8 66.12 -10.79 32.69
N LEU A 9 65.59 -11.60 31.76
CA LEU A 9 64.90 -11.17 30.57
C LEU A 9 63.45 -10.78 30.94
N VAL A 10 63.19 -9.51 30.96
CA VAL A 10 61.81 -8.98 31.08
C VAL A 10 61.17 -9.00 29.68
N SER A 11 60.31 -9.96 29.43
CA SER A 11 59.45 -10.00 28.22
C SER A 11 58.30 -9.01 28.35
N LEU A 12 58.37 -7.92 27.62
CA LEU A 12 57.32 -6.91 27.51
C LEU A 12 56.22 -7.45 26.56
N LEU A 13 55.10 -7.96 27.11
CA LEU A 13 53.88 -8.32 26.37
C LEU A 13 53.16 -7.04 25.93
N LEU A 14 53.27 -6.70 24.65
CA LEU A 14 52.47 -5.66 24.02
C LEU A 14 51.04 -6.16 23.83
N VAL A 15 50.12 -5.75 24.69
CA VAL A 15 48.67 -5.98 24.52
C VAL A 15 48.15 -4.91 23.61
N ALA A 16 47.91 -5.25 22.34
CA ALA A 16 47.18 -4.40 21.43
C ALA A 16 45.67 -4.41 21.77
N PRO A 17 44.99 -3.26 21.89
CA PRO A 17 43.56 -3.25 22.04
C PRO A 17 42.92 -3.59 20.69
N LEU A 18 42.30 -4.77 20.59
CA LEU A 18 41.36 -5.13 19.52
C LEU A 18 40.09 -4.31 19.69
N GLY A 19 40.16 -3.03 19.31
CA GLY A 19 39.00 -2.19 19.15
C GLY A 19 38.32 -2.49 17.82
N ALA A 20 37.65 -3.64 17.69
CA ALA A 20 36.71 -3.89 16.63
C ALA A 20 35.50 -2.99 16.85
N GLY A 21 35.56 -1.77 16.34
CA GLY A 21 34.39 -0.90 16.21
C GLY A 21 33.37 -1.60 15.34
N LEU A 22 32.38 -2.23 15.96
CA LEU A 22 31.10 -2.56 15.33
C LEU A 22 30.48 -1.24 14.84
N ARG A 23 30.85 -0.84 13.61
CA ARG A 23 30.05 0.11 12.86
C ARG A 23 28.69 -0.53 12.64
N GLY A 24 27.78 -0.30 13.58
CA GLY A 24 26.37 -0.51 13.34
C GLY A 24 26.03 0.26 12.06
N GLN A 25 25.77 -0.44 10.98
CA GLN A 25 25.11 0.13 9.81
C GLN A 25 23.75 0.58 10.32
N GLY A 26 23.65 1.82 10.75
CA GLY A 26 22.38 2.48 10.96
C GLY A 26 21.62 2.35 9.65
N ARG A 27 20.58 1.53 9.59
CA ARG A 27 19.58 1.60 8.54
C ARG A 27 19.13 3.05 8.55
N GLY A 28 19.51 3.79 7.53
CA GLY A 28 19.06 5.18 7.35
C GLY A 28 17.53 5.13 7.46
N GLN A 29 17.00 5.87 8.43
CA GLN A 29 15.57 5.93 8.67
C GLN A 29 14.94 6.49 7.40
N ASP A 30 14.03 5.74 6.77
CA ASP A 30 13.33 6.20 5.57
C ASP A 30 12.51 7.45 5.94
N THR A 31 12.95 8.60 5.46
CA THR A 31 12.33 9.91 5.77
C THR A 31 11.16 10.26 4.87
N ARG A 32 10.87 9.41 3.85
CA ARG A 32 9.73 9.62 2.98
C ARG A 32 8.43 9.51 3.77
N PRO A 33 7.42 10.36 3.49
CA PRO A 33 6.14 10.25 4.16
C PRO A 33 5.50 8.89 3.90
N GLY A 34 5.16 8.18 4.97
CA GLY A 34 4.42 6.93 4.91
C GLY A 34 2.95 7.19 4.57
N ILE A 35 2.40 6.47 3.61
CA ILE A 35 0.99 6.54 3.22
C ILE A 35 0.38 5.15 3.33
N ALA A 36 -0.71 5.03 4.08
CA ALA A 36 -1.54 3.84 4.14
C ALA A 36 -2.86 4.10 3.40
N VAL A 37 -3.36 3.09 2.70
CA VAL A 37 -4.68 3.15 2.05
C VAL A 37 -5.54 2.06 2.64
N LEU A 38 -6.68 2.44 3.20
CA LEU A 38 -7.66 1.50 3.73
C LEU A 38 -8.64 1.08 2.64
N PRO A 39 -9.34 -0.07 2.77
CA PRO A 39 -10.46 -0.40 1.92
C PRO A 39 -11.47 0.76 1.86
N PHE A 40 -12.10 0.93 0.71
CA PHE A 40 -13.12 1.96 0.52
C PHE A 40 -14.49 1.38 0.84
N ASP A 41 -15.30 2.10 1.60
CA ASP A 41 -16.63 1.62 2.00
C ASP A 41 -17.64 1.84 0.86
N ASN A 42 -18.50 0.85 0.63
CA ASN A 42 -19.65 1.00 -0.26
C ASN A 42 -20.74 1.85 0.41
N SER A 43 -21.13 2.95 -0.22
CA SER A 43 -22.16 3.87 0.29
C SER A 43 -23.57 3.58 -0.19
N GLY A 44 -23.91 2.31 -0.48
CA GLY A 44 -25.25 1.93 -0.88
C GLY A 44 -25.40 1.84 -2.39
N SER A 45 -24.46 1.18 -3.06
CA SER A 45 -24.51 0.93 -4.50
C SER A 45 -25.63 -0.02 -4.92
N TYR A 46 -26.13 0.15 -6.17
CA TYR A 46 -27.19 -0.64 -6.78
C TYR A 46 -26.81 -1.05 -8.21
N GLY A 47 -27.46 -2.08 -8.72
CA GLY A 47 -27.31 -2.51 -10.12
C GLY A 47 -26.39 -3.70 -10.33
N GLN A 48 -25.71 -4.16 -9.29
CA GLN A 48 -24.83 -5.33 -9.33
C GLN A 48 -25.04 -6.23 -8.11
N GLU A 49 -24.42 -7.42 -8.13
CA GLU A 49 -24.39 -8.31 -6.97
C GLU A 49 -23.55 -7.72 -5.83
N LYS A 50 -23.96 -7.99 -4.60
CA LYS A 50 -23.28 -7.53 -3.40
C LYS A 50 -21.78 -7.89 -3.40
N GLU A 51 -21.42 -9.09 -3.84
CA GLU A 51 -20.03 -9.54 -3.90
C GLU A 51 -19.17 -8.68 -4.84
N ASN A 52 -19.74 -8.13 -5.91
CA ASN A 52 -19.02 -7.23 -6.80
C ASN A 52 -18.62 -5.94 -6.06
N PHE A 53 -19.53 -5.39 -5.26
CA PHE A 53 -19.26 -4.21 -4.46
C PHE A 53 -18.23 -4.47 -3.34
N GLU A 54 -18.35 -5.61 -2.65
CA GLU A 54 -17.34 -6.03 -1.65
C GLU A 54 -15.95 -6.22 -2.29
N ALA A 55 -15.91 -6.71 -3.52
CA ALA A 55 -14.67 -6.81 -4.28
C ALA A 55 -14.09 -5.43 -4.62
N LEU A 56 -14.94 -4.48 -5.06
CA LEU A 56 -14.52 -3.12 -5.40
C LEU A 56 -13.92 -2.37 -4.19
N GLU A 57 -14.40 -2.60 -2.97
CA GLU A 57 -13.78 -2.04 -1.75
C GLU A 57 -12.28 -2.35 -1.69
N LYS A 58 -11.89 -3.57 -2.05
CA LYS A 58 -10.50 -4.03 -2.09
C LYS A 58 -9.75 -3.56 -3.33
N GLY A 59 -10.43 -3.62 -4.48
CA GLY A 59 -9.85 -3.27 -5.78
C GLY A 59 -9.48 -1.80 -5.87
N ILE A 60 -10.35 -0.90 -5.43
CA ILE A 60 -10.11 0.55 -5.40
C ILE A 60 -8.88 0.85 -4.54
N ALA A 61 -8.81 0.28 -3.32
CA ALA A 61 -7.65 0.45 -2.44
C ALA A 61 -6.37 -0.10 -3.08
N GLY A 62 -6.40 -1.28 -3.68
CA GLY A 62 -5.26 -1.89 -4.37
C GLY A 62 -4.73 -1.03 -5.52
N MET A 63 -5.63 -0.50 -6.35
CA MET A 63 -5.26 0.41 -7.44
C MET A 63 -4.74 1.75 -6.92
N MET A 64 -5.36 2.31 -5.89
CA MET A 64 -4.90 3.53 -5.25
C MET A 64 -3.46 3.37 -4.71
N ILE A 65 -3.16 2.24 -4.06
CA ILE A 65 -1.81 1.88 -3.59
C ILE A 65 -0.83 1.89 -4.77
N SER A 66 -1.17 1.22 -5.86
CA SER A 66 -0.32 1.15 -7.05
C SER A 66 -0.05 2.53 -7.66
N GLU A 67 -1.08 3.36 -7.78
CA GLU A 67 -0.96 4.70 -8.31
C GLU A 67 -0.10 5.62 -7.43
N LEU A 68 -0.21 5.49 -6.11
CA LEU A 68 0.61 6.25 -5.15
C LEU A 68 2.06 5.75 -5.11
N ALA A 69 2.27 4.44 -5.21
CA ALA A 69 3.60 3.82 -5.20
C ALA A 69 4.45 4.18 -6.43
N ALA A 70 3.82 4.65 -7.52
CA ALA A 70 4.54 5.20 -8.66
C ALA A 70 5.35 6.46 -8.30
N ASN A 71 5.06 7.12 -7.15
CA ASN A 71 5.85 8.25 -6.68
C ASN A 71 7.00 7.78 -5.77
N PRO A 72 8.28 7.89 -6.21
CA PRO A 72 9.41 7.42 -5.42
C PRO A 72 9.64 8.23 -4.13
N GLN A 73 8.99 9.38 -3.99
CA GLN A 73 9.06 10.23 -2.79
C GLN A 73 8.04 9.84 -1.72
N ALA A 74 7.19 8.85 -1.98
CA ALA A 74 6.27 8.27 -1.01
C ALA A 74 6.73 6.87 -0.59
N ARG A 75 6.49 6.51 0.66
CA ARG A 75 6.56 5.14 1.15
C ARG A 75 5.13 4.65 1.35
N VAL A 76 4.64 3.86 0.43
CA VAL A 76 3.27 3.32 0.51
C VAL A 76 3.30 2.01 1.31
N VAL A 77 2.36 1.86 2.24
CA VAL A 77 2.20 0.65 3.04
C VAL A 77 1.54 -0.42 2.19
N GLU A 78 2.08 -1.63 2.23
CA GLU A 78 1.55 -2.77 1.48
C GLU A 78 0.12 -3.12 1.92
N ARG A 79 -0.74 -3.46 0.96
CA ARG A 79 -2.13 -3.80 1.21
C ARG A 79 -2.28 -4.95 2.22
N GLU A 80 -1.47 -5.98 2.09
CA GLU A 80 -1.50 -7.18 2.93
C GLU A 80 -1.21 -6.85 4.41
N GLN A 81 -0.36 -5.86 4.67
CA GLN A 81 -0.09 -5.39 6.03
C GLN A 81 -1.32 -4.72 6.64
N ILE A 82 -2.05 -3.94 5.84
CA ILE A 82 -3.30 -3.30 6.26
C ILE A 82 -4.38 -4.35 6.54
N GLU A 83 -4.60 -5.29 5.62
CA GLU A 83 -5.62 -6.34 5.76
C GLU A 83 -5.37 -7.21 6.99
N LYS A 84 -4.12 -7.61 7.23
CA LYS A 84 -3.74 -8.36 8.44
C LYS A 84 -4.07 -7.58 9.70
N LEU A 85 -3.73 -6.30 9.75
CA LEU A 85 -4.00 -5.45 10.90
C LEU A 85 -5.52 -5.27 11.13
N LEU A 86 -6.29 -5.05 10.07
CA LEU A 86 -7.75 -4.92 10.16
C LEU A 86 -8.40 -6.20 10.70
N ALA A 87 -7.92 -7.36 10.25
CA ALA A 87 -8.39 -8.66 10.73
C ALA A 87 -8.07 -8.87 12.23
N GLU A 88 -6.83 -8.57 12.66
CA GLU A 88 -6.39 -8.71 14.05
C GLU A 88 -7.13 -7.77 15.02
N GLN A 89 -7.47 -6.57 14.58
CA GLN A 89 -8.13 -5.55 15.41
C GLN A 89 -9.66 -5.61 15.36
N SER A 90 -10.25 -6.52 14.57
CA SER A 90 -11.70 -6.56 14.30
C SER A 90 -12.29 -5.23 13.82
N LEU A 91 -11.43 -4.35 13.26
CA LEU A 91 -11.81 -3.00 12.85
C LEU A 91 -12.57 -2.98 11.52
N GLY A 92 -12.45 -4.04 10.72
CA GLY A 92 -13.19 -4.20 9.47
C GLY A 92 -14.66 -4.60 9.65
N ALA A 93 -15.05 -5.05 10.85
CA ALA A 93 -16.42 -5.51 11.11
C ALA A 93 -17.38 -4.39 11.58
N SER A 94 -16.87 -3.20 11.92
CA SER A 94 -17.64 -2.15 12.59
C SER A 94 -18.24 -1.08 11.66
N GLY A 95 -18.12 -1.19 10.34
CA GLY A 95 -18.63 -0.18 9.40
C GLY A 95 -17.67 0.98 9.18
N LYS A 96 -18.20 2.15 8.87
CA LYS A 96 -17.45 3.33 8.39
C LYS A 96 -16.22 3.68 9.22
N VAL A 97 -15.06 3.78 8.55
CA VAL A 97 -13.81 4.21 9.17
C VAL A 97 -13.88 5.71 9.53
N THR A 98 -13.81 6.02 10.83
CA THR A 98 -13.70 7.42 11.29
C THR A 98 -12.25 7.94 11.15
N PRO A 99 -12.03 9.28 11.13
CA PRO A 99 -10.68 9.84 11.10
C PRO A 99 -9.80 9.34 12.24
N GLU A 100 -10.35 9.18 13.44
CA GLU A 100 -9.64 8.70 14.63
C GLU A 100 -9.23 7.22 14.46
N THR A 101 -10.13 6.39 13.92
CA THR A 101 -9.83 4.99 13.62
C THR A 101 -8.76 4.89 12.53
N ALA A 102 -8.87 5.69 11.47
CA ALA A 102 -7.86 5.76 10.42
C ALA A 102 -6.49 6.16 10.98
N ALA A 103 -6.44 7.21 11.83
CA ALA A 103 -5.20 7.64 12.47
C ALA A 103 -4.60 6.56 13.39
N LYS A 104 -5.42 5.82 14.14
CA LYS A 104 -4.99 4.69 14.96
C LYS A 104 -4.33 3.59 14.12
N ILE A 105 -4.96 3.21 13.00
CA ILE A 105 -4.40 2.23 12.05
C ILE A 105 -3.09 2.77 11.48
N GLY A 106 -3.06 4.03 11.05
CA GLY A 106 -1.87 4.67 10.50
C GLY A 106 -0.68 4.66 11.46
N LYS A 107 -0.89 4.90 12.76
CA LYS A 107 0.15 4.80 13.79
C LYS A 107 0.75 3.40 13.87
N LEU A 108 -0.09 2.37 13.82
CA LEU A 108 0.36 0.96 13.92
C LEU A 108 1.22 0.54 12.72
N VAL A 109 1.00 1.09 11.54
CA VAL A 109 1.79 0.79 10.32
C VAL A 109 2.88 1.83 10.05
N GLY A 110 3.07 2.81 10.93
CA GLY A 110 4.06 3.88 10.77
C GLY A 110 3.80 4.79 9.57
N ALA A 111 2.53 4.99 9.22
CA ALA A 111 2.13 5.95 8.20
C ALA A 111 2.03 7.37 8.76
N ARG A 112 2.32 8.39 7.95
CA ARG A 112 2.06 9.79 8.24
C ARG A 112 0.65 10.20 7.81
N TYR A 113 0.19 9.62 6.71
CA TYR A 113 -1.14 9.87 6.16
C TYR A 113 -1.88 8.55 5.95
N VAL A 114 -3.18 8.59 6.18
CA VAL A 114 -4.09 7.49 5.83
C VAL A 114 -5.09 8.00 4.82
N ILE A 115 -5.24 7.26 3.72
CA ILE A 115 -6.27 7.47 2.73
C ILE A 115 -7.38 6.48 2.99
N THR A 116 -8.59 6.98 3.07
CA THR A 116 -9.84 6.21 3.20
C THR A 116 -10.93 6.90 2.42
N GLY A 117 -12.05 6.27 2.21
CA GLY A 117 -13.13 6.90 1.48
C GLY A 117 -14.32 5.99 1.28
N THR A 118 -15.23 6.45 0.44
CA THR A 118 -16.45 5.74 0.08
C THR A 118 -16.62 5.78 -1.42
N PHE A 119 -17.35 4.81 -1.95
CA PHE A 119 -17.83 4.86 -3.32
C PHE A 119 -19.32 4.53 -3.39
N ILE A 120 -19.93 4.94 -4.45
CA ILE A 120 -21.28 4.55 -4.84
C ILE A 120 -21.30 4.26 -6.34
N ASP A 121 -21.91 3.15 -6.71
CA ASP A 121 -22.26 2.80 -8.08
C ASP A 121 -23.78 2.71 -8.17
N PHE A 122 -24.38 3.57 -8.97
CA PHE A 122 -25.81 3.59 -9.18
C PHE A 122 -26.12 3.29 -10.65
N TYR A 123 -26.29 2.00 -10.96
CA TYR A 123 -26.55 1.51 -12.31
C TYR A 123 -25.52 1.93 -13.35
N GLY A 124 -24.23 2.01 -12.95
CA GLY A 124 -23.13 2.39 -13.83
C GLY A 124 -22.69 3.84 -13.68
N ASP A 125 -23.43 4.69 -12.97
CA ASP A 125 -22.97 6.00 -12.55
C ASP A 125 -22.12 5.85 -11.28
N PHE A 126 -20.81 5.94 -11.45
CA PHE A 126 -19.84 5.70 -10.37
C PHE A 126 -19.31 7.00 -9.81
N ARG A 127 -19.26 7.09 -8.46
CA ARG A 127 -18.62 8.18 -7.74
C ARG A 127 -17.67 7.63 -6.68
N LEU A 128 -16.50 8.25 -6.56
CA LEU A 128 -15.48 7.98 -5.55
C LEU A 128 -15.22 9.24 -4.73
N ASP A 129 -15.35 9.12 -3.41
CA ASP A 129 -15.01 10.16 -2.44
C ASP A 129 -13.86 9.65 -1.58
N ALA A 130 -12.70 10.28 -1.64
CA ALA A 130 -11.51 9.92 -0.87
C ALA A 130 -11.08 11.06 0.03
N ARG A 131 -10.51 10.74 1.17
CA ARG A 131 -10.02 11.71 2.14
C ARG A 131 -8.64 11.32 2.67
N ILE A 132 -7.80 12.33 2.90
CA ILE A 132 -6.51 12.16 3.58
C ILE A 132 -6.70 12.52 5.04
N VAL A 133 -6.30 11.62 5.93
CA VAL A 133 -6.25 11.84 7.38
C VAL A 133 -4.79 11.98 7.81
N ASN A 134 -4.45 13.03 8.52
CA ASN A 134 -3.17 13.19 9.18
C ASN A 134 -3.16 12.27 10.42
N VAL A 135 -2.17 11.39 10.52
CA VAL A 135 -2.09 10.38 11.58
C VAL A 135 -1.75 11.00 12.94
N GLU A 136 -1.01 12.11 12.95
CA GLU A 136 -0.60 12.80 14.17
C GLU A 136 -1.74 13.58 14.80
N THR A 137 -2.50 14.35 13.98
CA THR A 137 -3.59 15.21 14.47
C THR A 137 -4.96 14.55 14.43
N SER A 138 -5.11 13.44 13.70
CA SER A 138 -6.39 12.78 13.41
C SER A 138 -7.38 13.65 12.61
N GLU A 139 -6.89 14.71 11.97
CA GLU A 139 -7.70 15.63 11.17
C GLU A 139 -7.75 15.22 9.71
N ILE A 140 -8.89 15.47 9.06
CA ILE A 140 -9.02 15.35 7.63
C ILE A 140 -8.31 16.53 6.99
N VAL A 141 -7.21 16.27 6.29
CA VAL A 141 -6.44 17.30 5.59
C VAL A 141 -7.19 17.75 4.34
N LYS A 142 -7.78 16.80 3.61
CA LYS A 142 -8.47 17.07 2.34
C LYS A 142 -9.48 15.97 2.01
N VAL A 143 -10.50 16.37 1.26
CA VAL A 143 -11.46 15.45 0.62
C VAL A 143 -11.41 15.70 -0.89
N GLU A 144 -11.18 14.64 -1.65
CA GLU A 144 -11.20 14.64 -3.11
C GLU A 144 -12.31 13.74 -3.61
N SER A 145 -13.04 14.22 -4.62
CA SER A 145 -14.15 13.49 -5.22
C SER A 145 -14.03 13.47 -6.74
N ASP A 146 -14.41 12.37 -7.35
CA ASP A 146 -14.54 12.27 -8.80
C ASP A 146 -15.69 11.32 -9.16
N ALA A 147 -16.29 11.50 -10.33
CA ALA A 147 -17.41 10.72 -10.79
C ALA A 147 -17.33 10.47 -12.30
N THR A 148 -17.78 9.30 -12.73
CA THR A 148 -17.83 8.91 -14.15
C THR A 148 -18.79 7.75 -14.35
N GLN A 149 -18.98 7.33 -15.61
CA GLN A 149 -19.55 6.02 -15.90
C GLN A 149 -18.56 4.91 -15.59
N CYS A 150 -19.04 3.75 -15.14
CA CYS A 150 -18.20 2.61 -14.71
C CYS A 150 -17.16 2.15 -15.74
N GLU A 151 -17.37 2.44 -17.02
CA GLU A 151 -16.41 2.13 -18.08
C GLU A 151 -15.05 2.81 -17.90
N HIS A 152 -15.01 3.92 -17.15
CA HIS A 152 -13.81 4.72 -16.87
C HIS A 152 -13.38 4.68 -15.40
N LEU A 153 -13.71 3.61 -14.68
CA LEU A 153 -13.44 3.46 -13.25
C LEU A 153 -11.95 3.68 -12.90
N PHE A 154 -11.04 3.17 -13.72
CA PHE A 154 -9.61 3.36 -13.51
C PHE A 154 -9.19 4.84 -13.58
N ASP A 155 -9.79 5.61 -14.51
CA ASP A 155 -9.48 7.03 -14.64
C ASP A 155 -9.85 7.83 -13.40
N VAL A 156 -10.99 7.53 -12.77
CA VAL A 156 -11.40 8.15 -11.51
C VAL A 156 -10.39 7.86 -10.41
N ILE A 157 -9.98 6.60 -10.23
CA ILE A 157 -9.01 6.22 -9.20
C ILE A 157 -7.69 6.95 -9.42
N ARG A 158 -7.18 6.98 -10.66
CA ARG A 158 -5.95 7.68 -11.04
C ARG A 158 -6.03 9.19 -10.79
N ASN A 159 -7.16 9.83 -11.18
CA ASN A 159 -7.37 11.25 -10.98
C ASN A 159 -7.39 11.61 -9.48
N VAL A 160 -8.12 10.85 -8.68
CA VAL A 160 -8.18 11.03 -7.22
C VAL A 160 -6.79 10.83 -6.62
N ALA A 161 -6.07 9.74 -6.97
CA ALA A 161 -4.70 9.50 -6.48
C ALA A 161 -3.75 10.65 -6.81
N THR A 162 -3.86 11.23 -8.02
CA THR A 162 -3.03 12.36 -8.45
C THR A 162 -3.29 13.59 -7.59
N ARG A 163 -4.56 13.91 -7.32
CA ARG A 163 -4.92 15.04 -6.44
C ARG A 163 -4.46 14.80 -5.00
N LEU A 164 -4.66 13.59 -4.47
CA LEU A 164 -4.23 13.24 -3.11
C LEU A 164 -2.70 13.35 -2.94
N MET A 165 -1.90 12.97 -3.93
CA MET A 165 -0.44 13.16 -3.90
C MET A 165 -0.06 14.64 -3.78
N LYS A 166 -0.75 15.52 -4.49
CA LYS A 166 -0.54 16.97 -4.40
C LYS A 166 -0.91 17.50 -3.01
N ASP A 167 -2.03 17.05 -2.45
CA ASP A 167 -2.52 17.49 -1.14
C ASP A 167 -1.65 16.96 0.02
N ALA A 168 -1.01 15.81 -0.15
CA ALA A 168 0.01 15.30 0.76
C ALA A 168 1.37 16.03 0.62
N ASN A 169 1.45 17.09 -0.21
CA ASN A 169 2.67 17.83 -0.51
C ASN A 169 3.82 16.93 -1.00
N LEU A 170 3.49 15.90 -1.75
CA LEU A 170 4.52 15.08 -2.40
C LEU A 170 5.09 15.84 -3.61
N PRO A 171 6.40 15.73 -3.85
CA PRO A 171 6.99 16.23 -5.08
C PRO A 171 6.28 15.66 -6.30
N PRO A 172 6.18 16.42 -7.41
CA PRO A 172 5.57 15.92 -8.63
C PRO A 172 6.33 14.69 -9.16
N LEU A 173 5.60 13.80 -9.82
CA LEU A 173 6.21 12.65 -10.50
C LEU A 173 7.25 13.13 -11.53
N PRO A 174 8.36 12.39 -11.68
CA PRO A 174 9.23 12.56 -12.85
C PRO A 174 8.41 12.48 -14.14
N LYS A 175 8.74 13.32 -15.13
CA LYS A 175 7.95 13.43 -16.37
C LYS A 175 7.68 12.07 -17.03
N GLN A 176 8.70 11.22 -17.14
CA GLN A 176 8.55 9.88 -17.74
C GLN A 176 7.54 9.02 -16.97
N ALA A 177 7.56 9.02 -15.64
CA ALA A 177 6.61 8.28 -14.81
C ALA A 177 5.18 8.87 -14.95
N ALA A 178 5.06 10.19 -15.05
CA ALA A 178 3.77 10.85 -15.28
C ALA A 178 3.19 10.46 -16.64
N ASP A 179 4.00 10.48 -17.70
CA ASP A 179 3.58 10.13 -19.07
C ASP A 179 3.16 8.64 -19.13
N GLN A 180 3.92 7.75 -18.52
CA GLN A 180 3.57 6.32 -18.43
C GLN A 180 2.25 6.08 -17.70
N ARG A 181 1.99 6.80 -16.61
CA ARG A 181 0.71 6.71 -15.90
C ARG A 181 -0.46 7.22 -16.73
N LEU A 182 -0.29 8.33 -17.44
CA LEU A 182 -1.33 8.90 -18.29
C LEU A 182 -1.67 8.01 -19.48
N SER A 183 -0.70 7.29 -20.03
CA SER A 183 -0.91 6.36 -21.15
C SER A 183 -1.51 5.02 -20.70
N ARG A 184 -1.43 4.68 -19.40
CA ARG A 184 -1.97 3.45 -18.87
C ARG A 184 -3.49 3.48 -18.84
N GLN A 185 -4.12 2.49 -19.44
CA GLN A 185 -5.57 2.28 -19.40
C GLN A 185 -5.84 0.87 -18.91
N VAL A 186 -6.54 0.74 -17.80
CA VAL A 186 -6.95 -0.58 -17.26
C VAL A 186 -8.45 -0.73 -17.56
N PRO A 187 -8.84 -1.72 -18.39
CA PRO A 187 -10.26 -1.98 -18.65
C PRO A 187 -11.00 -2.28 -17.35
N THR A 188 -12.20 -1.73 -17.19
CA THR A 188 -13.03 -1.95 -15.99
C THR A 188 -13.30 -3.43 -15.74
N GLU A 189 -13.45 -4.24 -16.79
CA GLU A 189 -13.60 -5.68 -16.66
C GLU A 189 -12.36 -6.33 -16.01
N ALA A 190 -11.14 -5.95 -16.45
CA ALA A 190 -9.90 -6.44 -15.85
C ALA A 190 -9.78 -6.02 -14.38
N LEU A 191 -10.15 -4.77 -14.06
CA LEU A 191 -10.17 -4.25 -12.70
C LEU A 191 -11.19 -5.00 -11.83
N THR A 192 -12.36 -5.34 -12.37
CA THR A 192 -13.39 -6.13 -11.68
C THR A 192 -12.86 -7.52 -11.32
N PHE A 193 -12.22 -8.23 -12.25
CA PHE A 193 -11.62 -9.54 -11.97
C PHE A 193 -10.47 -9.43 -10.96
N TYR A 194 -9.63 -8.42 -11.08
CA TYR A 194 -8.57 -8.15 -10.09
C TYR A 194 -9.15 -7.90 -8.69
N SER A 195 -10.21 -7.12 -8.59
CA SER A 195 -10.91 -6.83 -7.34
C SER A 195 -11.46 -8.12 -6.70
N LYS A 196 -12.11 -8.97 -7.49
CA LYS A 196 -12.58 -10.30 -7.03
C LYS A 196 -11.43 -11.20 -6.60
N ALA A 197 -10.30 -11.16 -7.29
CA ALA A 197 -9.11 -11.92 -6.90
C ALA A 197 -8.61 -11.51 -5.51
N LEU A 198 -8.55 -10.20 -5.22
CA LEU A 198 -8.20 -9.68 -3.91
C LEU A 198 -9.18 -10.13 -2.83
N LEU A 199 -10.49 -10.04 -3.10
CA LEU A 199 -11.53 -10.48 -2.17
C LEU A 199 -11.39 -11.96 -1.82
N TYR A 200 -11.19 -12.83 -2.82
CA TYR A 200 -11.03 -14.26 -2.60
C TYR A 200 -9.69 -14.59 -1.91
N GLN A 201 -8.63 -13.84 -2.19
CA GLN A 201 -7.36 -13.95 -1.49
C GLN A 201 -7.52 -13.65 0.00
N ASP A 202 -8.20 -12.55 0.35
CA ASP A 202 -8.45 -12.14 1.74
C ASP A 202 -9.35 -13.15 2.49
N ARG A 203 -10.26 -13.81 1.77
CA ARG A 203 -11.10 -14.91 2.30
C ARG A 203 -10.38 -16.27 2.37
N GLY A 204 -9.11 -16.34 1.98
CA GLY A 204 -8.35 -17.60 1.92
C GLY A 204 -8.80 -18.57 0.82
N GLN A 205 -9.65 -18.13 -0.11
CA GLN A 205 -10.17 -18.93 -1.23
C GLN A 205 -9.19 -18.90 -2.40
N ARG A 206 -8.05 -19.56 -2.20
CA ARG A 206 -6.87 -19.47 -3.08
C ARG A 206 -7.17 -19.81 -4.54
N ASP A 207 -7.87 -20.91 -4.79
CA ASP A 207 -8.17 -21.37 -6.17
C ASP A 207 -9.02 -20.36 -6.93
N LYS A 208 -10.01 -19.78 -6.27
CA LYS A 208 -10.82 -18.71 -6.85
C LYS A 208 -10.01 -17.43 -7.09
N ALA A 209 -9.10 -17.09 -6.19
CA ALA A 209 -8.21 -15.94 -6.38
C ALA A 209 -7.32 -16.14 -7.60
N VAL A 210 -6.72 -17.33 -7.77
CA VAL A 210 -5.93 -17.69 -8.97
C VAL A 210 -6.76 -17.56 -10.25
N GLU A 211 -7.98 -18.11 -10.26
CA GLU A 211 -8.89 -18.01 -11.41
C GLU A 211 -9.18 -16.56 -11.79
N MET A 212 -9.48 -15.72 -10.80
CA MET A 212 -9.82 -14.32 -11.04
C MET A 212 -8.61 -13.51 -11.52
N TYR A 213 -7.41 -13.73 -10.97
CA TYR A 213 -6.19 -13.11 -11.49
C TYR A 213 -5.92 -13.51 -12.93
N GLN A 214 -6.14 -14.79 -13.28
CA GLN A 214 -5.98 -15.27 -14.67
C GLN A 214 -6.99 -14.62 -15.61
N LYS A 215 -8.25 -14.45 -15.20
CA LYS A 215 -9.26 -13.73 -15.97
C LYS A 215 -8.89 -12.25 -16.16
N ALA A 216 -8.40 -11.58 -15.13
CA ALA A 216 -7.90 -10.21 -15.26
C ALA A 216 -6.79 -10.09 -16.29
N LEU A 217 -5.84 -11.05 -16.29
CA LEU A 217 -4.73 -11.11 -17.25
C LEU A 217 -5.16 -11.53 -18.66
N ALA A 218 -6.23 -12.30 -18.79
CA ALA A 218 -6.79 -12.63 -20.10
C ALA A 218 -7.41 -11.38 -20.79
N VAL A 219 -8.03 -10.48 -20.00
CA VAL A 219 -8.57 -9.20 -20.49
C VAL A 219 -7.45 -8.17 -20.70
N PHE A 220 -6.50 -8.09 -19.78
CA PHE A 220 -5.40 -7.13 -19.81
C PHE A 220 -4.08 -7.80 -19.43
N PRO A 221 -3.32 -8.34 -20.42
CA PRO A 221 -2.09 -9.11 -20.17
C PRO A 221 -1.00 -8.32 -19.43
N GLU A 222 -0.94 -6.99 -19.63
CA GLU A 222 0.06 -6.10 -19.03
C GLU A 222 -0.34 -5.60 -17.62
N TYR A 223 -1.35 -6.22 -17.00
CA TYR A 223 -1.84 -5.83 -15.68
C TYR A 223 -0.85 -6.25 -14.58
N ALA A 224 0.14 -5.41 -14.29
CA ALA A 224 1.23 -5.71 -13.37
C ALA A 224 0.76 -6.15 -11.97
N GLU A 225 -0.28 -5.51 -11.42
CA GLU A 225 -0.83 -5.84 -10.11
C GLU A 225 -1.47 -7.23 -10.10
N ALA A 226 -2.15 -7.60 -11.18
CA ALA A 226 -2.72 -8.95 -11.30
C ALA A 226 -1.62 -10.00 -11.48
N GLN A 227 -0.55 -9.71 -12.22
CA GLN A 227 0.62 -10.60 -12.36
C GLN A 227 1.28 -10.84 -10.99
N GLN A 228 1.54 -9.78 -10.22
CA GLN A 228 2.12 -9.87 -8.88
C GLN A 228 1.21 -10.63 -7.91
N GLY A 229 -0.09 -10.33 -7.93
CA GLY A 229 -1.08 -11.03 -7.13
C GLY A 229 -1.12 -12.53 -7.43
N LEU A 230 -1.13 -12.89 -8.70
CA LEU A 230 -1.10 -14.29 -9.14
C LEU A 230 0.16 -15.02 -8.67
N GLN A 231 1.34 -14.39 -8.73
CA GLN A 231 2.59 -14.95 -8.23
C GLN A 231 2.54 -15.24 -6.73
N ARG A 232 1.93 -14.36 -5.93
CA ARG A 232 1.82 -14.53 -4.47
C ARG A 232 0.88 -15.68 -4.08
N VAL A 233 -0.20 -15.90 -4.83
CA VAL A 233 -1.19 -16.92 -4.50
C VAL A 233 -0.90 -18.29 -5.15
N LYS A 234 -0.04 -18.37 -6.14
CA LYS A 234 0.38 -19.67 -6.70
C LYS A 234 1.17 -20.48 -5.68
N PRO A 235 0.99 -21.81 -5.60
CA PRO A 235 1.89 -22.67 -4.84
C PRO A 235 3.31 -22.59 -5.42
N SER A 236 4.29 -22.53 -4.50
CA SER A 236 5.72 -22.69 -4.84
C SER A 236 5.97 -24.09 -5.34
#